data_659df86eba0334f2eed78526bf9d5b2b
#
_entry.id   659df86eba0334f2eed78526bf9d5b2b
#
_cell.length_a   1.000
_cell.length_b   1.000
_cell.length_c   1.000
_cell.angle_alpha   90.00
_cell.angle_beta   90.00
_cell.angle_gamma   90.00
#
_symmetry.space_group_name_H-M   'P 1'
#
loop_
_entity.id
_entity.type
_entity.pdbx_description
1 polymer ?
#
loop_
_entity_poly.entity_id
_entity_poly.type
_entity_poly.pdbx_seq_one_letter_code
_entity_poly.pdbx_strand_id
1 'polypeptide(L)'
;MKKILIRIVVLVLVFAAAVFGTSKILGKKMADTSEVMAQATFPLVYVDLNGKQINCMHGYAQEMDVIAMRDTLTPLSNDKTVNIQIQPFENQISSVSYEVLSADGSKSLENTLVTTLGKQDDYVTAELKVNNKILINTEYIMKIKVTAGVRDIYYYTRIINQANLNTENYLNFATGFYERCLNGNDEDGMISQTIEPNEDADNTTLAHMDIHSSGAQLMWGKLTPQAYLKPIPSIKELNENTATLEMDYVITATGDTEEMEMYHVTEYYRMRYAESQVMLLDFERDTNEIFDPENSILVTNGIRLGINSRDLTYKSDTDKKYFAFAQQGSLWLYETGTKKLTQVFSFLQNGKLDARDIYDENNIRIINIDSSGNMTFLLCGYMNRGKHEGECGVAVYTYDAATTSITERL
;
A
#
# COMPACT_ATOMS: atom_id res chain seq x y z
N MET A 1 29.86 25.91 -53.92
CA MET A 1 28.69 25.80 -53.07
C MET A 1 28.02 24.43 -53.06
N LYS A 2 27.64 23.80 -54.18
CA LYS A 2 26.99 22.46 -54.19
C LYS A 2 27.77 21.36 -53.45
N LYS A 3 29.11 21.28 -53.57
CA LYS A 3 29.93 20.24 -52.89
C LYS A 3 30.00 20.42 -51.37
N ILE A 4 29.90 21.65 -50.85
CA ILE A 4 29.87 21.96 -49.43
C ILE A 4 28.51 21.58 -48.84
N LEU A 5 27.42 21.91 -49.56
CA LEU A 5 26.05 21.57 -49.17
C LEU A 5 25.85 20.04 -49.05
N ILE A 6 26.38 19.27 -50.05
CA ILE A 6 26.33 17.81 -50.04
C ILE A 6 27.10 17.24 -48.84
N ARG A 7 28.26 17.80 -48.47
CA ARG A 7 29.04 17.35 -47.31
C ARG A 7 28.30 17.61 -46.00
N ILE A 8 27.63 18.76 -45.87
CA ILE A 8 26.83 19.10 -44.68
C ILE A 8 25.63 18.13 -44.56
N VAL A 9 24.92 17.85 -45.65
CA VAL A 9 23.79 16.91 -45.66
C VAL A 9 24.24 15.49 -45.26
N VAL A 10 25.37 15.02 -45.79
CA VAL A 10 25.92 13.71 -45.42
C VAL A 10 26.32 13.66 -43.94
N LEU A 11 26.92 14.72 -43.40
CA LEU A 11 27.30 14.81 -41.98
C LEU A 11 26.09 14.78 -41.06
N VAL A 12 25.02 15.50 -41.42
CA VAL A 12 23.75 15.51 -40.69
C VAL A 12 23.07 14.13 -40.72
N LEU A 13 23.09 13.44 -41.86
CA LEU A 13 22.53 12.08 -41.98
C LEU A 13 23.33 11.05 -41.15
N VAL A 14 24.66 11.13 -41.15
CA VAL A 14 25.53 10.26 -40.32
C VAL A 14 25.31 10.54 -38.84
N PHE A 15 25.20 11.80 -38.46
CA PHE A 15 24.90 12.18 -37.07
C PHE A 15 23.51 11.69 -36.65
N ALA A 16 22.49 11.90 -37.47
CA ALA A 16 21.13 11.41 -37.20
C ALA A 16 21.09 9.86 -37.11
N ALA A 17 21.82 9.14 -37.98
CA ALA A 17 21.93 7.69 -37.92
C ALA A 17 22.67 7.22 -36.66
N ALA A 18 23.73 7.93 -36.26
CA ALA A 18 24.46 7.64 -35.02
C ALA A 18 23.58 7.90 -33.78
N VAL A 19 22.88 9.01 -33.72
CA VAL A 19 21.93 9.32 -32.64
C VAL A 19 20.79 8.30 -32.59
N PHE A 20 20.23 7.91 -33.72
CA PHE A 20 19.19 6.89 -33.80
C PHE A 20 19.70 5.49 -33.38
N GLY A 21 20.94 5.15 -33.80
CA GLY A 21 21.62 3.89 -33.42
C GLY A 21 21.95 3.86 -31.92
N THR A 22 22.50 4.94 -31.39
CA THR A 22 22.78 5.07 -29.94
C THR A 22 21.52 5.12 -29.11
N SER A 23 20.45 5.81 -29.55
CA SER A 23 19.14 5.82 -28.89
C SER A 23 18.52 4.41 -28.83
N LYS A 24 18.61 3.61 -29.88
CA LYS A 24 18.17 2.20 -29.83
C LYS A 24 19.04 1.28 -28.95
N ILE A 25 20.34 1.61 -28.81
CA ILE A 25 21.25 0.82 -27.95
C ILE A 25 21.10 1.25 -26.46
N LEU A 26 20.96 2.54 -26.21
CA LEU A 26 20.74 3.09 -24.89
C LEU A 26 19.28 2.95 -24.40
N GLY A 27 18.31 2.87 -25.31
CA GLY A 27 16.90 2.60 -25.02
C GLY A 27 16.55 1.11 -24.94
N LYS A 28 17.51 0.21 -24.72
CA LYS A 28 17.20 -1.14 -24.27
C LYS A 28 16.68 -1.04 -22.84
N LYS A 29 15.41 -1.36 -22.64
CA LYS A 29 14.84 -1.54 -21.31
C LYS A 29 15.80 -2.40 -20.50
N MET A 30 16.26 -1.88 -19.38
CA MET A 30 17.11 -2.63 -18.45
C MET A 30 16.35 -3.77 -17.79
N ALA A 31 15.04 -3.63 -17.69
CA ALA A 31 14.16 -4.63 -17.12
C ALA A 31 13.31 -5.32 -18.20
N ASP A 32 13.14 -6.60 -18.03
CA ASP A 32 12.16 -7.44 -18.70
C ASP A 32 11.10 -7.88 -17.68
N THR A 33 9.88 -8.16 -18.13
CA THR A 33 8.81 -8.63 -17.25
C THR A 33 8.42 -10.03 -17.71
N SER A 34 8.38 -10.99 -16.78
CA SER A 34 8.08 -12.37 -17.12
C SER A 34 6.59 -12.56 -17.42
N GLU A 35 5.74 -12.42 -16.42
CA GLU A 35 4.30 -12.56 -16.56
C GLU A 35 3.62 -11.48 -15.71
N VAL A 36 2.63 -10.81 -16.29
CA VAL A 36 1.84 -9.79 -15.60
C VAL A 36 0.59 -10.46 -15.04
N MET A 37 0.38 -10.36 -13.74
CA MET A 37 -0.89 -10.78 -13.13
C MET A 37 -2.06 -9.99 -13.72
N ALA A 38 -3.22 -10.62 -13.82
CA ALA A 38 -4.46 -9.92 -14.15
C ALA A 38 -4.71 -8.79 -13.12
N GLN A 39 -5.30 -7.70 -13.61
CA GLN A 39 -5.59 -6.55 -12.75
C GLN A 39 -6.55 -6.92 -11.61
N ALA A 40 -6.45 -6.20 -10.51
CA ALA A 40 -7.39 -6.30 -9.41
C ALA A 40 -8.79 -5.90 -9.88
N THR A 41 -9.79 -6.66 -9.47
CA THR A 41 -11.17 -6.47 -9.88
C THR A 41 -12.12 -6.22 -8.72
N PHE A 42 -11.73 -6.52 -7.47
CA PHE A 42 -12.62 -6.35 -6.32
C PHE A 42 -12.83 -4.88 -5.98
N PRO A 43 -14.07 -4.50 -5.63
CA PRO A 43 -14.37 -3.19 -5.06
C PRO A 43 -13.61 -2.97 -3.75
N LEU A 44 -13.36 -1.70 -3.43
CA LEU A 44 -12.95 -1.29 -2.08
C LEU A 44 -14.15 -0.75 -1.31
N VAL A 45 -14.18 -0.99 -0.01
CA VAL A 45 -15.23 -0.49 0.88
C VAL A 45 -14.59 0.40 1.95
N TYR A 46 -15.10 1.62 2.07
CA TYR A 46 -14.69 2.61 3.07
C TYR A 46 -15.83 2.88 4.02
N VAL A 47 -15.50 3.27 5.23
CA VAL A 47 -16.48 3.83 6.15
C VAL A 47 -16.52 5.35 5.97
N ASP A 48 -17.71 5.91 5.85
CA ASP A 48 -17.94 7.35 5.87
C ASP A 48 -18.29 7.80 7.30
N LEU A 49 -17.37 8.49 7.92
CA LEU A 49 -17.58 9.10 9.24
C LEU A 49 -17.74 10.62 9.09
N ASN A 50 -18.97 11.09 9.03
CA ASN A 50 -19.30 12.52 8.89
C ASN A 50 -18.64 13.19 7.68
N GLY A 51 -18.60 12.51 6.54
CA GLY A 51 -18.00 13.00 5.29
C GLY A 51 -16.50 12.77 5.18
N LYS A 52 -15.89 12.03 6.11
CA LYS A 52 -14.49 11.58 6.05
C LYS A 52 -14.43 10.09 5.79
N GLN A 53 -13.66 9.70 4.79
CA GLN A 53 -13.35 8.29 4.56
C GLN A 53 -12.36 7.80 5.60
N ILE A 54 -12.66 6.66 6.22
CA ILE A 54 -11.79 5.92 7.13
C ILE A 54 -11.89 4.42 6.83
N ASN A 55 -11.00 3.62 7.38
CA ASN A 55 -11.08 2.15 7.37
C ASN A 55 -11.29 1.59 5.97
N CYS A 56 -10.30 1.71 5.09
CA CYS A 56 -10.32 1.05 3.79
C CYS A 56 -10.32 -0.48 3.98
N MET A 57 -11.40 -1.15 3.56
CA MET A 57 -11.56 -2.60 3.68
C MET A 57 -11.34 -3.27 2.32
N HIS A 58 -10.54 -4.33 2.32
CA HIS A 58 -10.27 -5.18 1.18
C HIS A 58 -11.18 -6.39 1.15
N GLY A 59 -11.55 -6.84 -0.04
CA GLY A 59 -12.55 -7.88 -0.23
C GLY A 59 -11.97 -9.29 -0.22
N TYR A 60 -12.68 -10.23 0.39
CA TYR A 60 -12.34 -11.66 0.40
C TYR A 60 -13.28 -12.43 -0.51
N ALA A 61 -12.73 -13.37 -1.29
CA ALA A 61 -13.49 -14.19 -2.24
C ALA A 61 -14.41 -15.22 -1.55
N GLN A 62 -14.18 -15.49 -0.28
CA GLN A 62 -14.96 -16.40 0.56
C GLN A 62 -15.10 -15.87 1.99
N GLU A 63 -16.06 -16.43 2.72
CA GLU A 63 -16.18 -16.08 4.14
C GLU A 63 -14.95 -16.51 4.92
N MET A 64 -14.43 -15.57 5.71
CA MET A 64 -13.27 -15.77 6.57
C MET A 64 -13.70 -16.04 8.00
N ASP A 65 -12.85 -16.70 8.78
CA ASP A 65 -13.05 -16.80 10.23
C ASP A 65 -12.96 -15.39 10.85
N VAL A 66 -14.08 -14.93 11.41
CA VAL A 66 -14.20 -13.57 11.95
C VAL A 66 -13.24 -13.29 13.10
N ILE A 67 -12.74 -14.31 13.79
CA ILE A 67 -11.74 -14.15 14.86
C ILE A 67 -10.43 -13.58 14.28
N ALA A 68 -10.10 -13.92 13.04
CA ALA A 68 -8.91 -13.41 12.33
C ALA A 68 -9.15 -12.04 11.68
N MET A 69 -10.42 -11.63 11.49
CA MET A 69 -10.80 -10.40 10.75
C MET A 69 -10.99 -9.22 11.71
N ARG A 70 -9.91 -8.77 12.36
CA ARG A 70 -9.96 -7.76 13.43
C ARG A 70 -9.11 -6.51 13.14
N ASP A 71 -8.78 -6.27 11.90
CA ASP A 71 -7.88 -5.19 11.53
C ASP A 71 -8.43 -3.81 11.93
N THR A 72 -9.60 -3.41 11.46
CA THR A 72 -10.15 -2.08 11.68
C THR A 72 -11.24 -2.06 12.76
N LEU A 73 -11.40 -0.90 13.42
CA LEU A 73 -12.47 -0.63 14.37
C LEU A 73 -13.30 0.58 13.91
N THR A 74 -14.60 0.41 13.78
CA THR A 74 -15.54 1.44 13.34
C THR A 74 -16.44 1.87 14.50
N PRO A 75 -16.38 3.14 14.93
CA PRO A 75 -17.33 3.65 15.91
C PRO A 75 -18.71 3.79 15.26
N LEU A 76 -19.74 3.34 15.97
CA LEU A 76 -21.11 3.54 15.56
C LEU A 76 -21.56 4.99 15.83
N SER A 77 -22.37 5.54 14.95
CA SER A 77 -23.09 6.78 15.18
C SER A 77 -24.09 6.64 16.34
N ASN A 78 -24.64 7.75 16.81
CA ASN A 78 -25.61 7.76 17.93
C ASN A 78 -26.87 6.92 17.64
N ASP A 79 -27.26 6.79 16.38
CA ASP A 79 -28.39 5.97 15.94
C ASP A 79 -27.97 4.55 15.55
N LYS A 80 -26.71 4.16 15.86
CA LYS A 80 -26.07 2.86 15.60
C LYS A 80 -25.95 2.53 14.10
N THR A 81 -25.64 3.50 13.29
CA THR A 81 -25.46 3.33 11.86
C THR A 81 -23.98 3.37 11.50
N VAL A 82 -23.55 2.54 10.57
CA VAL A 82 -22.30 2.64 9.83
C VAL A 82 -22.66 3.03 8.40
N ASN A 83 -22.18 4.16 7.95
CA ASN A 83 -22.29 4.57 6.55
C ASN A 83 -21.08 4.05 5.80
N ILE A 84 -21.30 3.38 4.67
CA ILE A 84 -20.22 2.88 3.84
C ILE A 84 -20.27 3.49 2.45
N GLN A 85 -19.08 3.63 1.86
CA GLN A 85 -18.85 4.03 0.48
C GLN A 85 -18.10 2.90 -0.23
N ILE A 86 -18.68 2.38 -1.29
CA ILE A 86 -18.11 1.30 -2.10
C ILE A 86 -17.55 1.93 -3.37
N GLN A 87 -16.25 1.79 -3.59
CA GLN A 87 -15.62 2.15 -4.86
C GLN A 87 -15.72 0.94 -5.79
N PRO A 88 -16.63 0.99 -6.78
CA PRO A 88 -16.97 -0.21 -7.56
C PRO A 88 -15.95 -0.54 -8.63
N PHE A 89 -15.09 0.42 -9.00
CA PHE A 89 -14.24 0.37 -10.20
C PHE A 89 -15.11 0.04 -11.43
N GLU A 90 -14.85 -1.09 -12.10
CA GLU A 90 -15.63 -1.52 -13.28
C GLU A 90 -16.83 -2.43 -12.94
N ASN A 91 -17.10 -2.66 -11.64
CA ASN A 91 -18.17 -3.56 -11.23
C ASN A 91 -19.53 -2.86 -11.13
N GLN A 92 -20.58 -3.61 -11.41
CA GLN A 92 -21.93 -3.24 -11.04
C GLN A 92 -22.28 -3.86 -9.68
N ILE A 93 -22.52 -3.01 -8.68
CA ILE A 93 -22.95 -3.45 -7.36
C ILE A 93 -24.46 -3.69 -7.40
N SER A 94 -24.89 -4.92 -7.16
CA SER A 94 -26.29 -5.33 -7.22
C SER A 94 -26.95 -5.46 -5.86
N SER A 95 -26.20 -5.83 -4.81
CA SER A 95 -26.71 -5.91 -3.44
C SER A 95 -25.62 -5.74 -2.39
N VAL A 96 -26.05 -5.29 -1.21
CA VAL A 96 -25.23 -5.21 0.00
C VAL A 96 -26.02 -5.83 1.14
N SER A 97 -25.40 -6.73 1.89
CA SER A 97 -25.95 -7.23 3.14
C SER A 97 -24.88 -7.21 4.23
N TYR A 98 -25.29 -7.22 5.48
CA TYR A 98 -24.35 -7.28 6.59
C TYR A 98 -24.84 -8.19 7.69
N GLU A 99 -23.90 -8.73 8.44
CA GLU A 99 -24.14 -9.56 9.61
C GLU A 99 -23.32 -9.00 10.78
N VAL A 100 -23.98 -8.86 11.95
CA VAL A 100 -23.33 -8.46 13.20
C VAL A 100 -23.14 -9.70 14.06
N LEU A 101 -21.89 -9.99 14.42
CA LEU A 101 -21.52 -11.16 15.21
C LEU A 101 -20.86 -10.73 16.54
N SER A 102 -20.95 -11.61 17.54
CA SER A 102 -20.12 -11.48 18.74
C SER A 102 -18.62 -11.50 18.36
N ALA A 103 -17.76 -10.91 19.18
CA ALA A 103 -16.33 -10.80 18.91
C ALA A 103 -15.61 -12.15 18.72
N ASP A 104 -16.16 -13.23 19.28
CA ASP A 104 -15.70 -14.61 19.14
C ASP A 104 -16.37 -15.37 17.97
N GLY A 105 -17.25 -14.71 17.22
CA GLY A 105 -17.99 -15.30 16.11
C GLY A 105 -19.05 -16.32 16.47
N SER A 106 -19.21 -16.65 17.77
CA SER A 106 -20.10 -17.72 18.21
C SER A 106 -21.57 -17.42 18.07
N LYS A 107 -21.93 -16.13 17.99
CA LYS A 107 -23.33 -15.68 17.98
C LYS A 107 -23.56 -14.64 16.89
N SER A 108 -24.47 -14.93 15.97
CA SER A 108 -25.03 -13.95 15.05
C SER A 108 -26.15 -13.18 15.78
N LEU A 109 -26.04 -11.86 15.80
CA LEU A 109 -27.01 -10.98 16.43
C LEU A 109 -27.99 -10.42 15.41
N GLU A 110 -27.51 -10.12 14.21
CA GLU A 110 -28.29 -9.52 13.14
C GLU A 110 -27.73 -9.95 11.77
N ASN A 111 -28.65 -10.20 10.83
CA ASN A 111 -28.30 -10.42 9.42
C ASN A 111 -29.35 -9.69 8.57
N THR A 112 -28.91 -8.68 7.83
CA THR A 112 -29.82 -7.73 7.18
C THR A 112 -29.39 -7.48 5.73
N LEU A 113 -30.36 -7.52 4.83
CA LEU A 113 -30.19 -7.05 3.45
C LEU A 113 -30.47 -5.55 3.40
N VAL A 114 -29.56 -4.78 2.83
CA VAL A 114 -29.75 -3.34 2.60
C VAL A 114 -30.74 -3.14 1.47
N THR A 115 -31.85 -2.46 1.75
CA THR A 115 -32.96 -2.30 0.82
C THR A 115 -32.76 -1.18 -0.20
N THR A 116 -31.90 -0.21 0.13
CA THR A 116 -31.68 0.97 -0.70
C THR A 116 -30.19 1.27 -0.79
N LEU A 117 -29.65 1.27 -2.00
CA LEU A 117 -28.31 1.72 -2.31
C LEU A 117 -28.40 3.14 -2.86
N GLY A 118 -27.52 4.03 -2.35
CA GLY A 118 -27.34 5.38 -2.86
C GLY A 118 -26.18 5.46 -3.85
N LYS A 119 -25.98 6.65 -4.39
CA LYS A 119 -24.82 6.99 -5.20
C LYS A 119 -24.32 8.38 -4.82
N GLN A 120 -23.02 8.50 -4.60
CA GLN A 120 -22.35 9.76 -4.32
C GLN A 120 -21.06 9.80 -5.15
N ASP A 121 -20.96 10.71 -6.09
CA ASP A 121 -19.88 10.77 -7.08
C ASP A 121 -19.67 9.39 -7.76
N ASP A 122 -18.47 8.81 -7.65
CA ASP A 122 -18.13 7.51 -8.21
C ASP A 122 -18.35 6.35 -7.23
N TYR A 123 -18.92 6.61 -6.05
CA TYR A 123 -19.17 5.60 -5.02
C TYR A 123 -20.63 5.17 -4.99
N VAL A 124 -20.84 3.88 -4.69
CA VAL A 124 -22.13 3.36 -4.24
C VAL A 124 -22.17 3.46 -2.72
N THR A 125 -23.25 4.01 -2.15
CA THR A 125 -23.38 4.21 -0.71
C THR A 125 -24.43 3.29 -0.11
N ALA A 126 -24.22 2.90 1.16
CA ALA A 126 -25.18 2.11 1.91
C ALA A 126 -25.15 2.47 3.39
N GLU A 127 -26.32 2.44 4.04
CA GLU A 127 -26.47 2.62 5.48
C GLU A 127 -26.66 1.25 6.14
N LEU A 128 -25.78 0.92 7.09
CA LEU A 128 -25.79 -0.34 7.84
C LEU A 128 -26.24 -0.05 9.28
N LYS A 129 -27.54 -0.14 9.52
CA LYS A 129 -28.14 0.21 10.82
C LYS A 129 -28.29 -1.00 11.72
N VAL A 130 -27.61 -1.00 12.88
CA VAL A 130 -27.72 -2.07 13.87
C VAL A 130 -28.99 -1.89 14.69
N ASN A 131 -30.00 -2.71 14.41
CA ASN A 131 -31.31 -2.64 15.06
C ASN A 131 -31.34 -3.41 16.36
N ASN A 132 -30.57 -4.47 16.47
CA ASN A 132 -30.49 -5.29 17.66
C ASN A 132 -29.76 -4.60 18.83
N LYS A 133 -30.04 -5.09 20.02
CA LYS A 133 -29.39 -4.59 21.23
C LYS A 133 -27.96 -5.08 21.29
N ILE A 134 -27.02 -4.13 21.22
CA ILE A 134 -25.59 -4.33 21.46
C ILE A 134 -25.17 -3.63 22.75
N LEU A 135 -24.20 -4.16 23.44
CA LEU A 135 -23.71 -3.60 24.69
C LEU A 135 -22.82 -2.38 24.41
N ILE A 136 -22.85 -1.41 25.34
CA ILE A 136 -21.94 -0.28 25.33
C ILE A 136 -20.52 -0.77 25.69
N ASN A 137 -19.50 -0.16 25.12
CA ASN A 137 -18.08 -0.50 25.36
C ASN A 137 -17.74 -1.96 25.06
N THR A 138 -18.45 -2.58 24.11
CA THR A 138 -18.21 -3.95 23.68
C THR A 138 -18.02 -3.97 22.17
N GLU A 139 -16.96 -4.62 21.73
CA GLU A 139 -16.70 -4.82 20.31
C GLU A 139 -17.53 -5.97 19.75
N TYR A 140 -17.99 -5.79 18.54
CA TYR A 140 -18.64 -6.79 17.69
C TYR A 140 -17.97 -6.81 16.33
N ILE A 141 -18.18 -7.88 15.55
CA ILE A 141 -17.71 -7.94 14.17
C ILE A 141 -18.89 -7.62 13.23
N MET A 142 -18.67 -6.72 12.31
CA MET A 142 -19.58 -6.48 11.19
C MET A 142 -18.97 -7.11 9.94
N LYS A 143 -19.57 -8.19 9.46
CA LYS A 143 -19.28 -8.82 8.18
C LYS A 143 -20.20 -8.20 7.14
N ILE A 144 -19.63 -7.60 6.10
CA ILE A 144 -20.36 -6.97 5.00
C ILE A 144 -20.18 -7.84 3.76
N LYS A 145 -21.26 -8.16 3.09
CA LYS A 145 -21.26 -8.88 1.82
C LYS A 145 -21.73 -7.95 0.71
N VAL A 146 -20.90 -7.78 -0.30
CA VAL A 146 -21.19 -6.98 -1.50
C VAL A 146 -21.27 -7.92 -2.68
N THR A 147 -22.40 -7.92 -3.41
CA THR A 147 -22.53 -8.65 -4.67
C THR A 147 -22.13 -7.74 -5.82
N ALA A 148 -20.98 -8.03 -6.42
CA ALA A 148 -20.39 -7.31 -7.55
C ALA A 148 -20.43 -8.18 -8.81
N GLY A 149 -21.29 -7.83 -9.75
CA GLY A 149 -21.59 -8.69 -10.90
C GLY A 149 -22.21 -10.02 -10.46
N VAL A 150 -21.46 -11.13 -10.65
CA VAL A 150 -21.88 -12.49 -10.27
C VAL A 150 -21.17 -13.01 -9.01
N ARG A 151 -20.33 -12.20 -8.37
CA ARG A 151 -19.51 -12.61 -7.24
C ARG A 151 -20.02 -12.00 -5.95
N ASP A 152 -20.09 -12.79 -4.89
CA ASP A 152 -20.21 -12.32 -3.51
C ASP A 152 -18.82 -12.09 -2.94
N ILE A 153 -18.58 -10.90 -2.38
CA ILE A 153 -17.30 -10.46 -1.84
C ILE A 153 -17.52 -10.03 -0.39
N TYR A 154 -16.66 -10.44 0.50
CA TYR A 154 -16.82 -10.27 1.95
C TYR A 154 -15.82 -9.27 2.49
N TYR A 155 -16.29 -8.36 3.37
CA TYR A 155 -15.50 -7.33 4.04
C TYR A 155 -15.76 -7.38 5.52
N TYR A 156 -14.79 -6.95 6.33
CA TYR A 156 -14.88 -7.09 7.79
C TYR A 156 -14.37 -5.83 8.47
N THR A 157 -15.08 -5.43 9.52
CA THR A 157 -14.63 -4.42 10.48
C THR A 157 -15.18 -4.77 11.86
N ARG A 158 -14.45 -4.45 12.92
CA ARG A 158 -15.03 -4.41 14.26
C ARG A 158 -15.91 -3.18 14.38
N ILE A 159 -16.95 -3.24 15.17
CA ILE A 159 -17.80 -2.10 15.50
C ILE A 159 -17.88 -1.93 17.02
N ILE A 160 -17.96 -0.70 17.49
CA ILE A 160 -18.13 -0.37 18.90
C ILE A 160 -19.20 0.70 19.09
N ASN A 161 -20.06 0.47 20.09
CA ASN A 161 -21.06 1.44 20.52
C ASN A 161 -20.60 2.09 21.84
N GLN A 162 -20.01 3.27 21.73
CA GLN A 162 -19.50 4.02 22.88
C GLN A 162 -19.67 5.51 22.63
N ALA A 163 -20.14 6.25 23.64
CA ALA A 163 -20.20 7.70 23.58
C ALA A 163 -18.85 8.33 23.89
N ASN A 164 -18.64 9.54 23.41
CA ASN A 164 -17.47 10.40 23.75
C ASN A 164 -16.10 9.80 23.37
N LEU A 165 -16.01 9.13 22.23
CA LEU A 165 -14.77 8.52 21.76
C LEU A 165 -13.74 9.51 21.22
N ASN A 166 -14.07 10.79 21.09
CA ASN A 166 -13.20 11.84 20.54
C ASN A 166 -12.61 11.51 19.14
N THR A 167 -13.24 10.63 18.40
CA THR A 167 -12.74 10.09 17.11
C THR A 167 -12.36 11.18 16.13
N GLU A 168 -13.20 12.21 16.00
CA GLU A 168 -12.95 13.32 15.08
C GLU A 168 -11.68 14.11 15.45
N ASN A 169 -11.41 14.30 16.74
CA ASN A 169 -10.21 14.97 17.21
C ASN A 169 -8.95 14.17 16.85
N TYR A 170 -8.96 12.84 17.02
CA TYR A 170 -7.86 11.97 16.64
C TYR A 170 -7.60 11.97 15.12
N LEU A 171 -8.66 11.86 14.33
CA LEU A 171 -8.58 11.91 12.87
C LEU A 171 -8.04 13.25 12.38
N ASN A 172 -8.52 14.36 12.92
CA ASN A 172 -8.04 15.71 12.60
C ASN A 172 -6.57 15.89 12.97
N PHE A 173 -6.16 15.36 14.13
CA PHE A 173 -4.77 15.43 14.57
C PHE A 173 -3.84 14.66 13.60
N ALA A 174 -4.12 13.38 13.35
CA ALA A 174 -3.27 12.55 12.50
C ALA A 174 -3.20 13.10 11.05
N THR A 175 -4.33 13.48 10.47
CA THR A 175 -4.37 14.10 9.14
C THR A 175 -3.61 15.42 9.11
N GLY A 176 -3.79 16.26 10.12
CA GLY A 176 -3.09 17.54 10.22
C GLY A 176 -1.57 17.39 10.44
N PHE A 177 -1.14 16.36 11.18
CA PHE A 177 0.28 16.03 11.35
C PHE A 177 0.91 15.58 10.02
N TYR A 178 0.26 14.66 9.32
CA TYR A 178 0.65 14.21 7.98
C TYR A 178 0.78 15.39 7.00
N GLU A 179 -0.24 16.27 6.92
CA GLU A 179 -0.24 17.41 5.99
C GLU A 179 0.91 18.38 6.28
N ARG A 180 1.24 18.65 7.54
CA ARG A 180 2.37 19.51 7.92
C ARG A 180 3.70 18.88 7.55
N CYS A 181 3.87 17.61 7.85
CA CYS A 181 5.08 16.87 7.45
C CYS A 181 5.25 16.88 5.93
N LEU A 182 4.20 16.58 5.17
CA LEU A 182 4.25 16.54 3.70
C LEU A 182 4.60 17.89 3.09
N ASN A 183 4.04 18.98 3.65
CA ASN A 183 4.27 20.34 3.14
C ASN A 183 5.53 21.03 3.72
N GLY A 184 6.23 20.36 4.62
CA GLY A 184 7.41 20.95 5.31
C GLY A 184 7.07 22.21 6.09
N ASN A 185 5.88 22.28 6.69
CA ASN A 185 5.38 23.48 7.37
C ASN A 185 4.98 23.16 8.83
N ASP A 186 5.66 23.78 9.78
CA ASP A 186 5.36 23.72 11.22
C ASP A 186 5.22 25.14 11.84
N GLU A 187 4.67 26.12 11.08
CA GLU A 187 4.53 27.50 11.56
C GLU A 187 3.65 27.62 12.80
N ASP A 188 2.67 26.73 12.96
CA ASP A 188 1.82 26.65 14.17
C ASP A 188 2.46 25.86 15.31
N GLY A 189 3.62 25.25 15.08
CA GLY A 189 4.37 24.49 16.08
C GLY A 189 3.75 23.14 16.43
N MET A 190 2.84 22.63 15.63
CA MET A 190 2.16 21.34 15.91
C MET A 190 3.15 20.19 15.97
N ILE A 191 4.10 20.11 15.01
CA ILE A 191 5.11 19.05 14.99
C ILE A 191 6.06 19.22 16.17
N SER A 192 6.72 20.40 16.28
CA SER A 192 7.76 20.66 17.26
C SER A 192 7.31 20.59 18.73
N GLN A 193 6.01 20.85 19.00
CA GLN A 193 5.45 20.75 20.35
C GLN A 193 4.94 19.36 20.69
N THR A 194 4.82 18.47 19.71
CA THR A 194 4.21 17.16 19.87
C THR A 194 5.23 16.04 19.96
N ILE A 195 6.36 16.17 19.25
CA ILE A 195 7.43 15.19 19.23
C ILE A 195 8.37 15.34 20.43
N GLU A 196 9.12 14.30 20.74
CA GLU A 196 10.10 14.23 21.84
C GLU A 196 11.53 13.99 21.28
N PRO A 197 12.14 14.94 20.53
CA PRO A 197 13.38 14.71 19.84
C PRO A 197 14.50 14.31 20.80
N ASN A 198 15.27 13.28 20.42
CA ASN A 198 16.40 12.79 21.18
C ASN A 198 17.68 12.88 20.33
N GLU A 199 18.78 13.36 20.92
CA GLU A 199 20.09 13.43 20.26
C GLU A 199 20.65 12.05 19.91
N ASP A 200 20.23 11.00 20.62
CA ASP A 200 20.64 9.61 20.38
C ASP A 200 19.80 8.92 19.26
N ALA A 201 18.74 9.56 18.75
CA ALA A 201 17.93 9.01 17.67
C ALA A 201 18.70 8.97 16.34
N ASP A 202 18.43 7.95 15.52
CA ASP A 202 19.01 7.88 14.17
C ASP A 202 18.34 8.88 13.23
N ASN A 203 18.97 10.04 13.08
CA ASN A 203 18.54 11.09 12.16
C ASN A 203 19.30 11.05 10.81
N THR A 204 19.89 9.91 10.43
CA THR A 204 20.66 9.76 9.18
C THR A 204 19.89 9.14 8.04
N THR A 205 18.73 8.53 8.32
CA THR A 205 17.89 7.85 7.34
C THR A 205 16.44 8.34 7.39
N LEU A 206 15.73 8.20 6.28
CA LEU A 206 14.28 8.37 6.20
C LEU A 206 13.54 7.03 6.18
N ALA A 207 14.27 5.91 6.29
CA ALA A 207 13.68 4.57 6.22
C ALA A 207 12.74 4.29 7.39
N HIS A 208 13.14 4.70 8.59
CA HIS A 208 12.33 4.59 9.80
C HIS A 208 12.47 5.85 10.63
N MET A 209 11.37 6.38 11.09
CA MET A 209 11.28 7.56 11.95
C MET A 209 10.27 7.31 13.05
N ASP A 210 10.51 7.88 14.22
CA ASP A 210 9.66 7.75 15.39
C ASP A 210 9.42 9.10 16.09
N ILE A 211 8.73 9.08 17.23
CA ILE A 211 8.42 10.27 18.02
C ILE A 211 9.70 11.00 18.51
N HIS A 212 10.85 10.32 18.55
CA HIS A 212 12.16 10.88 18.99
C HIS A 212 12.98 11.43 17.82
N SER A 213 12.53 11.26 16.59
CA SER A 213 13.18 11.82 15.40
C SER A 213 13.09 13.34 15.37
N SER A 214 14.04 14.01 14.71
CA SER A 214 14.01 15.46 14.57
C SER A 214 12.85 15.94 13.69
N GLY A 215 12.31 17.12 13.99
CA GLY A 215 11.25 17.72 13.18
C GLY A 215 11.66 17.91 11.71
N ALA A 216 12.94 18.23 11.44
CA ALA A 216 13.46 18.33 10.08
C ALA A 216 13.37 17.00 9.32
N GLN A 217 13.63 15.88 10.01
CA GLN A 217 13.54 14.55 9.40
C GLN A 217 12.10 14.14 9.18
N LEU A 218 11.22 14.38 10.15
CA LEU A 218 9.78 14.15 10.00
C LEU A 218 9.17 14.95 8.84
N MET A 219 9.72 16.14 8.56
CA MET A 219 9.38 16.96 7.40
C MET A 219 10.21 16.59 6.15
N TRP A 220 10.62 15.32 6.03
CA TRP A 220 11.29 14.70 4.88
C TRP A 220 12.71 15.19 4.56
N GLY A 221 13.36 15.91 5.48
CA GLY A 221 14.75 16.34 5.32
C GLY A 221 14.99 17.19 4.08
N LYS A 222 15.66 16.63 3.06
CA LYS A 222 15.94 17.30 1.78
C LYS A 222 14.98 16.89 0.67
N LEU A 223 14.14 15.87 0.88
CA LEU A 223 13.17 15.45 -0.11
C LEU A 223 12.03 16.48 -0.20
N THR A 224 11.48 16.62 -1.40
CA THR A 224 10.28 17.42 -1.67
C THR A 224 9.14 16.48 -2.07
N PRO A 225 8.47 15.87 -1.09
CA PRO A 225 7.46 14.88 -1.36
C PRO A 225 6.18 15.52 -1.94
N GLN A 226 5.51 14.75 -2.78
CA GLN A 226 4.18 15.05 -3.29
C GLN A 226 3.27 13.84 -3.08
N ALA A 227 2.05 14.06 -2.62
CA ALA A 227 1.10 12.98 -2.46
C ALA A 227 0.74 12.37 -3.82
N TYR A 228 1.00 11.08 -3.99
CA TYR A 228 0.54 10.29 -5.13
C TYR A 228 -0.76 9.57 -4.81
N LEU A 229 -0.78 8.81 -3.71
CA LEU A 229 -1.97 8.20 -3.12
C LEU A 229 -2.13 8.76 -1.70
N LYS A 230 -3.22 9.48 -1.46
CA LYS A 230 -3.46 10.11 -0.15
C LYS A 230 -3.82 9.07 0.90
N PRO A 231 -3.40 9.26 2.16
CA PRO A 231 -3.76 8.36 3.25
C PRO A 231 -5.27 8.40 3.54
N ILE A 232 -5.80 7.23 3.86
CA ILE A 232 -7.12 7.06 4.46
C ILE A 232 -6.91 6.48 5.85
N PRO A 233 -7.19 7.23 6.93
CA PRO A 233 -6.92 6.77 8.28
C PRO A 233 -7.65 5.47 8.61
N SER A 234 -6.94 4.50 9.15
CA SER A 234 -7.44 3.23 9.65
C SER A 234 -7.44 3.24 11.17
N ILE A 235 -8.58 3.08 11.80
CA ILE A 235 -8.68 3.03 13.26
C ILE A 235 -8.40 1.60 13.70
N LYS A 236 -7.33 1.40 14.44
CA LYS A 236 -6.92 0.08 14.97
C LYS A 236 -7.47 -0.15 16.38
N GLU A 237 -7.41 0.88 17.22
CA GLU A 237 -7.95 0.87 18.60
C GLU A 237 -8.65 2.19 18.90
N LEU A 238 -9.70 2.13 19.69
CA LEU A 238 -10.44 3.29 20.11
C LEU A 238 -11.04 3.03 21.50
N ASN A 239 -10.63 3.84 22.46
CA ASN A 239 -11.10 3.79 23.84
C ASN A 239 -11.58 5.20 24.27
N GLU A 240 -12.08 5.34 25.48
CA GLU A 240 -12.59 6.60 25.99
C GLU A 240 -11.59 7.75 25.87
N ASN A 241 -10.30 7.49 26.18
CA ASN A 241 -9.26 8.50 26.24
C ASN A 241 -8.07 8.23 25.33
N THR A 242 -8.05 7.13 24.58
CA THR A 242 -6.93 6.76 23.70
C THR A 242 -7.41 6.24 22.36
N ALA A 243 -6.62 6.45 21.34
CA ALA A 243 -6.80 5.86 20.01
C ALA A 243 -5.47 5.45 19.38
N THR A 244 -5.53 4.41 18.55
CA THR A 244 -4.46 4.02 17.65
C THR A 244 -4.96 4.11 16.23
N LEU A 245 -4.26 4.86 15.39
CA LEU A 245 -4.52 5.00 13.96
C LEU A 245 -3.31 4.55 13.16
N GLU A 246 -3.57 4.07 11.96
CA GLU A 246 -2.57 3.77 10.95
C GLU A 246 -2.95 4.44 9.64
N MET A 247 -1.97 4.89 8.88
CA MET A 247 -2.16 5.48 7.57
C MET A 247 -1.15 4.92 6.57
N ASP A 248 -1.67 4.31 5.50
CA ASP A 248 -0.88 3.85 4.36
C ASP A 248 -1.10 4.78 3.19
N TYR A 249 0.01 5.19 2.54
CA TYR A 249 -0.06 6.09 1.42
C TYR A 249 1.19 5.99 0.52
N VAL A 250 1.13 6.64 -0.64
CA VAL A 250 2.26 6.72 -1.56
C VAL A 250 2.60 8.18 -1.82
N ILE A 251 3.87 8.48 -1.75
CA ILE A 251 4.43 9.77 -2.18
C ILE A 251 5.36 9.57 -3.38
N THR A 252 5.53 10.62 -4.15
CA THR A 252 6.62 10.78 -5.10
C THR A 252 7.57 11.86 -4.61
N ALA A 253 8.86 11.67 -4.80
CA ALA A 253 9.86 12.69 -4.51
C ALA A 253 11.00 12.61 -5.52
N THR A 254 11.75 13.69 -5.69
CA THR A 254 12.97 13.67 -6.45
C THR A 254 14.13 13.39 -5.49
N GLY A 255 14.83 12.26 -5.74
CA GLY A 255 16.00 11.87 -4.96
C GLY A 255 17.28 12.59 -5.37
N ASP A 256 18.42 12.11 -4.87
CA ASP A 256 19.76 12.69 -5.16
C ASP A 256 20.14 12.63 -6.66
N THR A 257 19.50 11.76 -7.44
CA THR A 257 19.74 11.58 -8.88
C THR A 257 18.93 12.51 -9.77
N GLU A 258 18.08 13.36 -9.20
CA GLU A 258 17.06 14.16 -9.90
C GLU A 258 16.00 13.31 -10.64
N GLU A 259 15.99 11.99 -10.41
CA GLU A 259 14.98 11.08 -10.93
C GLU A 259 13.79 11.04 -9.99
N MET A 260 12.60 10.80 -10.52
CA MET A 260 11.39 10.64 -9.71
C MET A 260 11.39 9.26 -9.06
N GLU A 261 11.34 9.26 -7.75
CA GLU A 261 11.24 8.06 -6.93
C GLU A 261 9.86 8.00 -6.27
N MET A 262 9.36 6.80 -6.04
CA MET A 262 8.06 6.55 -5.44
C MET A 262 8.25 5.77 -4.14
N TYR A 263 7.53 6.16 -3.09
CA TYR A 263 7.67 5.56 -1.76
C TYR A 263 6.32 5.15 -1.20
N HIS A 264 6.22 3.92 -0.76
CA HIS A 264 5.14 3.46 0.11
C HIS A 264 5.49 3.83 1.55
N VAL A 265 4.58 4.49 2.23
CA VAL A 265 4.75 5.00 3.58
C VAL A 265 3.64 4.48 4.47
N THR A 266 4.02 3.92 5.61
CA THR A 266 3.10 3.53 6.68
C THR A 266 3.36 4.40 7.90
N GLU A 267 2.34 5.04 8.44
CA GLU A 267 2.42 5.82 9.67
C GLU A 267 1.52 5.21 10.74
N TYR A 268 2.06 5.10 11.93
CA TYR A 268 1.38 4.65 13.13
C TYR A 268 1.27 5.81 14.13
N TYR A 269 0.10 6.00 14.71
CA TYR A 269 -0.20 7.03 15.69
C TYR A 269 -0.87 6.42 16.91
N ARG A 270 -0.26 6.54 18.08
CA ARG A 270 -0.91 6.30 19.35
C ARG A 270 -1.16 7.62 20.08
N MET A 271 -2.40 7.89 20.40
CA MET A 271 -2.83 9.20 20.88
C MET A 271 -3.67 9.10 22.16
N ARG A 272 -3.67 10.18 22.94
CA ARG A 272 -4.54 10.35 24.09
C ARG A 272 -5.24 11.71 24.03
N TYR A 273 -6.53 11.73 24.33
CA TYR A 273 -7.29 12.96 24.49
C TYR A 273 -7.35 13.34 25.97
N ALA A 274 -6.80 14.49 26.34
CA ALA A 274 -6.80 15.02 27.68
C ALA A 274 -6.79 16.56 27.63
N GLU A 275 -7.39 17.21 28.60
CA GLU A 275 -7.41 18.67 28.73
C GLU A 275 -7.86 19.40 27.45
N SER A 276 -8.83 18.81 26.74
CA SER A 276 -9.40 19.31 25.48
C SER A 276 -8.42 19.35 24.30
N GLN A 277 -7.34 18.58 24.36
CA GLN A 277 -6.37 18.45 23.25
C GLN A 277 -5.95 17.00 23.04
N VAL A 278 -5.45 16.71 21.84
CA VAL A 278 -4.84 15.42 21.50
C VAL A 278 -3.36 15.49 21.82
N MET A 279 -2.87 14.50 22.55
CA MET A 279 -1.45 14.30 22.86
C MET A 279 -0.97 13.07 22.09
N LEU A 280 0.11 13.18 21.36
CA LEU A 280 0.80 12.05 20.74
C LEU A 280 1.57 11.29 21.83
N LEU A 281 1.33 10.00 21.94
CA LEU A 281 2.03 9.13 22.89
C LEU A 281 3.12 8.32 22.22
N ASP A 282 2.89 8.01 20.93
CA ASP A 282 3.82 7.26 20.11
C ASP A 282 3.55 7.55 18.64
N PHE A 283 4.59 7.56 17.84
CA PHE A 283 4.55 7.76 16.40
C PHE A 283 5.66 6.96 15.76
N GLU A 284 5.33 6.24 14.71
CA GLU A 284 6.30 5.58 13.85
C GLU A 284 5.97 5.87 12.39
N ARG A 285 6.97 6.01 11.54
CA ARG A 285 6.86 6.10 10.09
C ARG A 285 7.89 5.22 9.44
N ASP A 286 7.42 4.25 8.67
CA ASP A 286 8.21 3.42 7.78
C ASP A 286 8.11 3.92 6.35
N THR A 287 9.25 4.07 5.69
CA THR A 287 9.32 4.53 4.30
C THR A 287 10.07 3.52 3.46
N ASN A 288 9.42 3.04 2.41
CA ASN A 288 9.94 2.00 1.54
C ASN A 288 9.85 2.43 0.08
N GLU A 289 10.99 2.49 -0.61
CA GLU A 289 11.01 2.81 -2.03
C GLU A 289 10.36 1.69 -2.85
N ILE A 290 9.44 2.06 -3.71
CA ILE A 290 8.89 1.19 -4.74
C ILE A 290 9.93 1.15 -5.87
N PHE A 291 10.65 0.06 -5.96
CA PHE A 291 11.79 -0.09 -6.85
C PHE A 291 11.41 0.11 -8.32
N ASP A 292 12.05 1.09 -8.97
CA ASP A 292 11.90 1.36 -10.41
C ASP A 292 13.20 1.02 -11.15
N PRO A 293 13.19 0.01 -12.03
CA PRO A 293 14.35 -0.37 -12.80
C PRO A 293 14.75 0.64 -13.88
N GLU A 294 13.90 1.61 -14.21
CA GLU A 294 14.19 2.66 -15.20
C GLU A 294 15.06 3.79 -14.59
N ASN A 295 15.16 3.88 -13.27
CA ASN A 295 16.03 4.81 -12.58
C ASN A 295 17.50 4.38 -12.64
N SER A 296 18.41 5.29 -12.28
CA SER A 296 19.87 5.05 -12.26
C SER A 296 20.30 4.15 -11.09
N ILE A 297 19.88 2.88 -11.15
CA ILE A 297 20.09 1.88 -10.10
C ILE A 297 21.48 1.24 -10.11
N LEU A 298 22.21 1.26 -11.23
CA LEU A 298 23.52 0.60 -11.34
C LEU A 298 24.59 1.39 -10.62
N VAL A 299 25.28 0.72 -9.71
CA VAL A 299 26.50 1.21 -9.05
C VAL A 299 27.69 0.34 -9.45
N THR A 300 28.90 0.75 -9.07
CA THR A 300 30.15 0.09 -9.48
C THR A 300 30.14 -1.42 -9.23
N ASN A 301 29.62 -1.85 -8.08
CA ASN A 301 29.68 -3.24 -7.63
C ASN A 301 28.29 -3.85 -7.35
N GLY A 302 27.23 -3.30 -7.90
CA GLY A 302 25.88 -3.82 -7.63
C GLY A 302 24.75 -2.96 -8.16
N ILE A 303 23.62 -3.06 -7.51
CA ILE A 303 22.45 -2.24 -7.77
C ILE A 303 22.04 -1.51 -6.47
N ARG A 304 21.52 -0.29 -6.62
CA ARG A 304 20.92 0.47 -5.53
C ARG A 304 19.45 0.06 -5.43
N LEU A 305 19.01 -0.23 -4.21
CA LEU A 305 17.65 -0.68 -3.91
C LEU A 305 16.82 0.38 -3.18
N GLY A 306 17.42 1.58 -2.99
CA GLY A 306 16.75 2.71 -2.38
C GLY A 306 16.54 2.61 -0.88
N ILE A 307 15.60 3.40 -0.37
CA ILE A 307 15.25 3.47 1.05
C ILE A 307 14.32 2.30 1.39
N ASN A 308 14.65 1.58 2.47
CA ASN A 308 13.83 0.48 3.00
C ASN A 308 13.89 0.48 4.52
N SER A 309 12.74 0.38 5.16
CA SER A 309 12.60 0.30 6.63
C SER A 309 12.89 -1.11 7.17
N ARG A 310 12.83 -2.12 6.31
CA ARG A 310 13.04 -3.54 6.67
C ARG A 310 14.25 -4.11 5.95
N ASP A 311 14.85 -5.13 6.55
CA ASP A 311 15.90 -5.90 5.90
C ASP A 311 15.41 -6.55 4.61
N LEU A 312 16.13 -6.31 3.52
CA LEU A 312 15.78 -6.86 2.24
C LEU A 312 16.07 -8.38 2.19
N THR A 313 15.06 -9.16 1.86
CA THR A 313 15.23 -10.59 1.61
C THR A 313 15.79 -10.82 0.22
N TYR A 314 16.98 -11.42 0.13
CA TYR A 314 17.56 -11.81 -1.15
C TYR A 314 18.18 -13.22 -1.11
N LYS A 315 18.32 -13.83 -2.28
CA LYS A 315 19.07 -15.06 -2.50
C LYS A 315 19.93 -14.97 -3.77
N SER A 316 21.04 -15.72 -3.77
CA SER A 316 21.87 -15.88 -4.96
C SER A 316 22.08 -17.36 -5.28
N ASP A 317 22.41 -17.65 -6.54
CA ASP A 317 22.98 -18.92 -6.93
C ASP A 317 24.39 -19.13 -6.32
N THR A 318 24.92 -20.34 -6.43
CA THR A 318 26.23 -20.70 -5.83
C THR A 318 27.38 -19.86 -6.40
N ASP A 319 27.31 -19.53 -7.69
CA ASP A 319 28.37 -18.81 -8.40
C ASP A 319 28.20 -17.28 -8.33
N LYS A 320 27.17 -16.79 -7.64
CA LYS A 320 26.81 -15.37 -7.54
C LYS A 320 26.60 -14.68 -8.90
N LYS A 321 26.15 -15.44 -9.87
CA LYS A 321 25.78 -14.95 -11.19
C LYS A 321 24.39 -14.32 -11.17
N TYR A 322 23.49 -14.89 -10.40
CA TYR A 322 22.11 -14.46 -10.25
C TYR A 322 21.80 -14.07 -8.81
N PHE A 323 21.13 -12.92 -8.65
CA PHE A 323 20.59 -12.45 -7.38
C PHE A 323 19.10 -12.20 -7.52
N ALA A 324 18.31 -12.84 -6.69
CA ALA A 324 16.88 -12.58 -6.58
C ALA A 324 16.59 -11.83 -5.28
N PHE A 325 15.73 -10.82 -5.36
CA PHE A 325 15.29 -10.05 -4.19
C PHE A 325 13.81 -9.69 -4.31
N ALA A 326 13.15 -9.56 -3.15
CA ALA A 326 11.76 -9.14 -3.05
C ALA A 326 11.68 -7.80 -2.33
N GLN A 327 10.96 -6.84 -2.92
CA GLN A 327 10.80 -5.49 -2.40
C GLN A 327 9.42 -4.95 -2.80
N GLN A 328 8.69 -4.40 -1.84
CA GLN A 328 7.37 -3.77 -2.03
C GLN A 328 6.47 -4.56 -2.98
N GLY A 329 6.20 -5.83 -2.60
CA GLY A 329 5.31 -6.72 -3.36
C GLY A 329 5.83 -7.17 -4.72
N SER A 330 7.09 -6.89 -5.08
CA SER A 330 7.69 -7.30 -6.35
C SER A 330 8.90 -8.20 -6.15
N LEU A 331 9.04 -9.21 -7.01
CA LEU A 331 10.17 -10.15 -7.06
C LEU A 331 11.01 -9.87 -8.29
N TRP A 332 12.29 -9.63 -8.08
CA TRP A 332 13.26 -9.27 -9.10
C TRP A 332 14.39 -10.30 -9.20
N LEU A 333 14.90 -10.49 -10.40
CA LEU A 333 16.09 -11.29 -10.71
C LEU A 333 17.12 -10.41 -11.41
N TYR A 334 18.30 -10.30 -10.82
CA TYR A 334 19.45 -9.58 -11.39
C TYR A 334 20.53 -10.56 -11.86
N GLU A 335 20.93 -10.48 -13.13
CA GLU A 335 22.06 -11.21 -13.70
C GLU A 335 23.31 -10.33 -13.76
N THR A 336 24.35 -10.67 -12.99
CA THR A 336 25.55 -9.84 -12.83
C THR A 336 26.36 -9.68 -14.12
N GLY A 337 26.49 -10.75 -14.93
CA GLY A 337 27.28 -10.77 -16.14
C GLY A 337 26.74 -9.87 -17.24
N THR A 338 25.45 -9.88 -17.45
CA THR A 338 24.76 -9.08 -18.48
C THR A 338 24.22 -7.76 -17.92
N LYS A 339 24.22 -7.61 -16.60
CA LYS A 339 23.55 -6.51 -15.87
C LYS A 339 22.07 -6.41 -16.20
N LYS A 340 21.44 -7.53 -16.55
CA LYS A 340 20.02 -7.62 -16.85
C LYS A 340 19.24 -7.77 -15.56
N LEU A 341 18.16 -7.00 -15.47
CA LEU A 341 17.16 -7.11 -14.43
C LEU A 341 15.87 -7.66 -15.03
N THR A 342 15.20 -8.57 -14.33
CA THR A 342 13.92 -9.13 -14.74
C THR A 342 12.94 -9.05 -13.57
N GLN A 343 11.78 -8.44 -13.79
CA GLN A 343 10.67 -8.53 -12.86
C GLN A 343 10.00 -9.91 -13.02
N VAL A 344 10.25 -10.79 -12.05
CA VAL A 344 9.71 -12.16 -12.09
C VAL A 344 8.24 -12.18 -11.73
N PHE A 345 7.86 -11.41 -10.71
CA PHE A 345 6.50 -11.33 -10.20
C PHE A 345 6.23 -9.97 -9.57
N SER A 346 4.98 -9.52 -9.57
CA SER A 346 4.58 -8.32 -8.84
C SER A 346 3.12 -8.37 -8.39
N PHE A 347 2.88 -7.95 -7.14
CA PHE A 347 1.54 -7.61 -6.63
C PHE A 347 1.10 -6.20 -7.05
N LEU A 348 2.01 -5.36 -7.57
CA LEU A 348 1.69 -4.03 -8.06
C LEU A 348 1.15 -4.11 -9.49
N GLN A 349 0.19 -3.25 -9.81
CA GLN A 349 -0.29 -3.14 -11.18
C GLN A 349 0.67 -2.35 -12.07
N ASN A 350 0.64 -2.63 -13.36
CA ASN A 350 1.31 -1.79 -14.33
C ASN A 350 0.51 -0.50 -14.52
N GLY A 351 1.18 0.64 -14.31
CA GLY A 351 0.58 1.97 -14.49
C GLY A 351 0.26 2.67 -13.18
N LYS A 352 -0.92 3.26 -13.08
CA LYS A 352 -1.29 4.03 -11.89
C LYS A 352 -1.66 3.10 -10.72
N LEU A 353 -0.93 3.21 -9.62
CA LEU A 353 -1.22 2.49 -8.38
C LEU A 353 -2.50 3.01 -7.70
N ASP A 354 -3.18 2.12 -7.00
CA ASP A 354 -4.30 2.44 -6.12
C ASP A 354 -4.18 1.73 -4.74
N ALA A 355 -5.16 1.90 -3.87
CA ALA A 355 -5.09 1.35 -2.51
C ALA A 355 -4.99 -0.19 -2.47
N ARG A 356 -5.37 -0.90 -3.55
CA ARG A 356 -5.23 -2.37 -3.63
C ARG A 356 -3.79 -2.81 -3.83
N ASP A 357 -2.95 -1.94 -4.41
CA ASP A 357 -1.54 -2.21 -4.67
C ASP A 357 -0.68 -2.15 -3.41
N ILE A 358 -1.02 -1.24 -2.50
CA ILE A 358 -0.24 -0.99 -1.28
C ILE A 358 -0.72 -1.79 -0.07
N TYR A 359 -1.78 -2.61 -0.20
CA TYR A 359 -2.22 -3.51 0.86
C TYR A 359 -1.21 -4.65 1.00
N ASP A 360 -0.31 -4.53 1.98
CA ASP A 360 0.90 -5.35 2.12
C ASP A 360 0.71 -6.63 2.99
N GLU A 361 -0.53 -7.10 3.13
CA GLU A 361 -0.87 -8.37 3.81
C GLU A 361 -0.42 -9.62 3.01
N ASN A 362 0.71 -9.47 2.31
CA ASN A 362 1.31 -10.53 1.50
C ASN A 362 2.84 -10.53 1.65
N ASN A 363 3.45 -11.65 1.32
CA ASN A 363 4.89 -11.82 1.41
C ASN A 363 5.40 -12.74 0.29
N ILE A 364 6.54 -12.38 -0.28
CA ILE A 364 7.25 -13.19 -1.28
C ILE A 364 8.47 -13.84 -0.64
N ARG A 365 8.51 -15.18 -0.64
CA ARG A 365 9.64 -15.95 -0.08
C ARG A 365 10.39 -16.69 -1.18
N ILE A 366 11.65 -16.32 -1.40
CA ILE A 366 12.53 -17.00 -2.33
C ILE A 366 13.05 -18.27 -1.69
N ILE A 367 12.73 -19.45 -2.24
CA ILE A 367 13.16 -20.76 -1.71
C ILE A 367 14.53 -21.12 -2.21
N ASN A 368 14.74 -21.10 -3.53
CA ASN A 368 16.03 -21.39 -4.15
C ASN A 368 16.17 -20.67 -5.49
N ILE A 369 17.41 -20.56 -5.94
CA ILE A 369 17.80 -20.14 -7.26
C ILE A 369 18.95 -21.04 -7.74
N ASP A 370 18.89 -21.51 -8.98
CA ASP A 370 19.94 -22.36 -9.58
C ASP A 370 20.92 -21.54 -10.45
N SER A 371 21.97 -22.20 -10.92
CA SER A 371 23.03 -21.59 -11.73
C SER A 371 22.58 -21.14 -13.14
N SER A 372 21.35 -21.46 -13.53
CA SER A 372 20.71 -21.01 -14.76
C SER A 372 19.75 -19.81 -14.53
N GLY A 373 19.55 -19.43 -13.26
CA GLY A 373 18.61 -18.38 -12.86
C GLY A 373 17.18 -18.86 -12.69
N ASN A 374 16.92 -20.18 -12.80
CA ASN A 374 15.60 -20.70 -12.46
C ASN A 374 15.37 -20.62 -10.95
N MET A 375 14.13 -20.34 -10.55
CA MET A 375 13.81 -20.03 -9.17
C MET A 375 12.54 -20.73 -8.73
N THR A 376 12.49 -21.12 -7.43
CA THR A 376 11.25 -21.48 -6.75
C THR A 376 10.97 -20.44 -5.67
N PHE A 377 9.74 -19.95 -5.63
CA PHE A 377 9.32 -18.96 -4.63
C PHE A 377 7.89 -19.25 -4.16
N LEU A 378 7.56 -18.70 -3.00
CA LEU A 378 6.23 -18.77 -2.39
C LEU A 378 5.63 -17.37 -2.37
N LEU A 379 4.33 -17.30 -2.64
CA LEU A 379 3.49 -16.18 -2.30
C LEU A 379 2.67 -16.59 -1.08
N CYS A 380 2.70 -15.77 -0.03
CA CYS A 380 2.02 -16.05 1.24
C CYS A 380 1.15 -14.86 1.62
N GLY A 381 -0.04 -15.12 2.15
CA GLY A 381 -0.95 -14.07 2.61
C GLY A 381 -2.09 -13.78 1.65
N TYR A 382 -2.53 -12.53 1.63
CA TYR A 382 -3.66 -12.06 0.81
C TYR A 382 -3.23 -11.83 -0.64
N MET A 383 -3.99 -12.38 -1.57
CA MET A 383 -3.79 -12.19 -3.00
C MET A 383 -4.66 -11.03 -3.50
N ASN A 384 -4.06 -9.88 -3.75
CA ASN A 384 -4.77 -8.66 -4.11
C ASN A 384 -5.26 -8.61 -5.55
N ARG A 385 -4.89 -9.58 -6.39
CA ARG A 385 -5.24 -9.66 -7.82
C ARG A 385 -5.02 -11.03 -8.40
N GLY A 386 -5.36 -11.19 -9.68
CA GLY A 386 -5.09 -12.38 -10.46
C GLY A 386 -6.08 -13.51 -10.20
N LYS A 387 -5.62 -14.73 -10.44
CA LYS A 387 -6.46 -15.95 -10.35
C LYS A 387 -7.03 -16.17 -8.95
N HIS A 388 -6.27 -15.80 -7.92
CA HIS A 388 -6.57 -16.01 -6.51
C HIS A 388 -6.99 -14.72 -5.79
N GLU A 389 -7.46 -13.71 -6.53
CA GLU A 389 -7.88 -12.44 -5.94
C GLU A 389 -8.87 -12.63 -4.79
N GLY A 390 -8.54 -12.05 -3.63
CA GLY A 390 -9.33 -12.15 -2.42
C GLY A 390 -9.17 -13.44 -1.61
N GLU A 391 -8.26 -14.33 -2.00
CA GLU A 391 -7.90 -15.51 -1.23
C GLU A 391 -6.72 -15.23 -0.30
N CYS A 392 -6.69 -15.87 0.87
CA CYS A 392 -5.54 -15.90 1.76
C CYS A 392 -4.97 -17.30 1.81
N GLY A 393 -3.66 -17.44 1.55
CA GLY A 393 -3.04 -18.75 1.52
C GLY A 393 -1.57 -18.73 1.18
N VAL A 394 -1.08 -19.87 0.74
CA VAL A 394 0.29 -20.05 0.24
C VAL A 394 0.23 -20.68 -1.15
N ALA A 395 0.84 -20.03 -2.12
CA ALA A 395 0.99 -20.54 -3.47
C ALA A 395 2.47 -20.75 -3.79
N VAL A 396 2.79 -21.87 -4.45
CA VAL A 396 4.15 -22.24 -4.85
C VAL A 396 4.33 -21.99 -6.33
N TYR A 397 5.35 -21.24 -6.69
CA TYR A 397 5.68 -20.92 -8.08
C TYR A 397 7.09 -21.35 -8.45
N THR A 398 7.27 -21.71 -9.71
CA THR A 398 8.59 -21.88 -10.34
C THR A 398 8.73 -20.89 -11.48
N TYR A 399 9.89 -20.27 -11.56
CA TYR A 399 10.31 -19.40 -12.65
C TYR A 399 11.35 -20.10 -13.50
N ASP A 400 11.19 -20.09 -14.82
CA ASP A 400 12.13 -20.57 -15.83
C ASP A 400 12.79 -19.35 -16.51
N ALA A 401 14.10 -19.20 -16.29
CA ALA A 401 14.85 -18.04 -16.79
C ALA A 401 15.05 -18.07 -18.30
N ALA A 402 15.04 -19.25 -18.94
CA ALA A 402 15.24 -19.37 -20.39
C ALA A 402 14.00 -18.94 -21.18
N THR A 403 12.82 -19.22 -20.64
CA THR A 403 11.53 -18.89 -21.26
C THR A 403 10.89 -17.64 -20.65
N THR A 404 11.46 -17.10 -19.57
CA THR A 404 10.92 -15.98 -18.79
C THR A 404 9.48 -16.21 -18.35
N SER A 405 9.14 -17.44 -17.98
CA SER A 405 7.78 -17.84 -17.60
C SER A 405 7.70 -18.30 -16.15
N ILE A 406 6.54 -18.06 -15.52
CA ILE A 406 6.21 -18.60 -14.20
C ILE A 406 5.14 -19.68 -14.32
N THR A 407 5.24 -20.67 -13.47
CA THR A 407 4.26 -21.77 -13.38
C THR A 407 3.89 -22.01 -11.94
N GLU A 408 2.60 -21.93 -11.65
CA GLU A 408 2.04 -22.31 -10.37
C GLU A 408 2.12 -23.83 -10.19
N ARG A 409 2.58 -24.27 -9.02
CA ARG A 409 2.76 -25.69 -8.68
C ARG A 409 1.76 -26.17 -7.62
N LEU A 410 1.33 -25.28 -6.74
CA LEU A 410 0.40 -25.55 -5.64
C LEU A 410 -0.28 -24.23 -5.25
#